data_3f25358e2e44be1e0faaad3ef4a6bada
#
_entry.id   3f25358e2e44be1e0faaad3ef4a6bada
#
_cell.length_a   1.000
_cell.length_b   1.000
_cell.length_c   1.000
_cell.angle_alpha   90.00
_cell.angle_beta   90.00
_cell.angle_gamma   90.00
#
_symmetry.space_group_name_H-M   'P 1'
#
loop_
_entity.id
_entity.type
_entity.pdbx_description
1 polymer ?
#
loop_
_entity_poly.entity_id
_entity_poly.type
_entity_poly.pdbx_seq_one_letter_code
_entity_poly.pdbx_strand_id
1 'polypeptide(L)'
;SGGSDLVRYYLSASFYNQGGQYNVKKENGYDPNLNYKRYDFRSNVDVNITKTTLLQMNLSAIMTDSRYPGIASNKLWYEAFSTSPVAFPVRYPDGRWAGPPANAGSNPMNEVQNSGYTDTFRPALQSVFTVNQKLDFITKGLSAYARFSFDSYSEFNNKRTGGVDLWYTCLLYTSPSPRDRTRS
;
A
#
# COMPACT_ATOMS: atom_id res chain seq x y z
N SER A 1 -23.42 -18.91 -7.51
CA SER A 1 -24.17 -19.69 -6.51
C SER A 1 -24.77 -20.94 -7.16
N GLY A 2 -24.90 -22.00 -6.39
CA GLY A 2 -25.50 -23.24 -6.84
C GLY A 2 -25.87 -24.12 -5.64
N GLY A 3 -26.45 -25.27 -5.91
CA GLY A 3 -26.74 -26.23 -4.85
C GLY A 3 -27.77 -27.27 -5.21
N SER A 4 -27.95 -28.17 -4.29
CA SER A 4 -28.98 -29.20 -4.23
C SER A 4 -29.62 -29.18 -2.84
N ASP A 5 -30.56 -30.08 -2.60
CA ASP A 5 -31.14 -30.22 -1.24
C ASP A 5 -30.11 -30.59 -0.18
N LEU A 6 -28.98 -31.21 -0.59
CA LEU A 6 -27.91 -31.62 0.31
C LEU A 6 -26.89 -30.51 0.57
N VAL A 7 -26.52 -29.76 -0.49
CA VAL A 7 -25.44 -28.75 -0.43
C VAL A 7 -25.87 -27.49 -1.15
N ARG A 8 -25.72 -26.34 -0.51
CA ARG A 8 -25.88 -25.01 -1.13
C ARG A 8 -24.56 -24.26 -0.99
N TYR A 9 -24.15 -23.58 -2.04
CA TYR A 9 -22.91 -22.80 -1.99
C TYR A 9 -23.02 -21.49 -2.75
N TYR A 10 -22.26 -20.52 -2.24
CA TYR A 10 -22.01 -19.26 -2.88
C TYR A 10 -20.50 -19.01 -2.86
N LEU A 11 -19.91 -18.77 -4.03
CA LEU A 11 -18.51 -18.40 -4.19
C LEU A 11 -18.43 -17.06 -4.90
N SER A 12 -17.58 -16.17 -4.42
CA SER A 12 -17.22 -14.93 -5.10
C SER A 12 -15.74 -14.66 -5.00
N ALA A 13 -15.19 -14.07 -6.05
CA ALA A 13 -13.83 -13.57 -6.08
C ALA A 13 -13.85 -12.20 -6.75
N SER A 14 -13.06 -11.26 -6.23
CA SER A 14 -12.86 -9.96 -6.83
C SER A 14 -11.39 -9.58 -6.81
N PHE A 15 -11.00 -8.79 -7.80
CA PHE A 15 -9.68 -8.23 -7.92
C PHE A 15 -9.80 -6.72 -8.16
N TYR A 16 -9.03 -5.96 -7.40
CA TYR A 16 -8.91 -4.52 -7.56
C TYR A 16 -7.44 -4.14 -7.71
N ASN A 17 -7.14 -3.28 -8.68
CA ASN A 17 -5.79 -2.77 -8.91
C ASN A 17 -5.84 -1.25 -9.14
N GLN A 18 -5.04 -0.52 -8.40
CA GLN A 18 -4.91 0.92 -8.50
C GLN A 18 -3.43 1.29 -8.64
N GLY A 19 -3.06 1.89 -9.75
CA GLY A 19 -1.75 2.49 -9.96
C GLY A 19 -1.63 3.87 -9.32
N GLY A 20 -0.39 4.29 -9.08
CA GLY A 20 -0.10 5.62 -8.59
C GLY A 20 -0.13 6.67 -9.71
N GLN A 21 -0.16 7.95 -9.29
CA GLN A 21 -0.26 9.10 -10.18
C GLN A 21 1.05 9.90 -10.27
N TYR A 22 2.13 9.43 -9.62
CA TYR A 22 3.40 10.13 -9.68
C TYR A 22 4.08 9.94 -11.04
N ASN A 23 4.55 11.04 -11.62
CA ASN A 23 5.32 11.01 -12.87
C ASN A 23 6.78 10.64 -12.57
N VAL A 24 7.01 9.37 -12.29
CA VAL A 24 8.33 8.83 -11.93
C VAL A 24 8.79 7.78 -12.93
N LYS A 25 10.11 7.55 -12.98
CA LYS A 25 10.74 6.59 -13.89
C LYS A 25 11.37 5.43 -13.09
N LYS A 26 11.48 4.27 -13.71
CA LYS A 26 12.15 3.10 -13.14
C LYS A 26 13.66 3.16 -13.33
N GLU A 27 14.29 4.21 -12.82
CA GLU A 27 15.73 4.45 -13.04
C GLU A 27 16.62 3.59 -12.14
N ASN A 28 16.17 3.23 -10.95
CA ASN A 28 16.95 2.51 -9.92
C ASN A 28 16.64 1.01 -9.84
N GLY A 29 16.10 0.42 -10.92
CA GLY A 29 15.73 -0.99 -10.95
C GLY A 29 14.46 -1.34 -10.20
N TYR A 30 13.73 -0.36 -9.68
CA TYR A 30 12.43 -0.52 -9.03
C TYR A 30 11.43 0.55 -9.51
N ASP A 31 10.16 0.30 -9.29
CA ASP A 31 9.10 1.28 -9.54
C ASP A 31 8.81 2.02 -8.22
N PRO A 32 9.15 3.32 -8.12
CA PRO A 32 8.91 4.09 -6.90
C PRO A 32 7.46 4.56 -6.77
N ASN A 33 6.61 4.28 -7.77
CA ASN A 33 5.22 4.73 -7.76
C ASN A 33 4.38 3.95 -6.75
N LEU A 34 3.28 4.56 -6.34
CA LEU A 34 2.27 3.89 -5.53
C LEU A 34 1.58 2.82 -6.37
N ASN A 35 1.39 1.64 -5.79
CA ASN A 35 0.56 0.58 -6.38
C ASN A 35 -0.22 -0.09 -5.26
N TYR A 36 -1.50 -0.36 -5.51
CA TYR A 36 -2.36 -1.05 -4.57
C TYR A 36 -3.13 -2.16 -5.30
N LYS A 37 -2.99 -3.39 -4.82
CA LYS A 37 -3.71 -4.55 -5.31
C LYS A 37 -4.49 -5.18 -4.17
N ARG A 38 -5.72 -5.55 -4.43
CA ARG A 38 -6.56 -6.23 -3.48
C ARG A 38 -7.25 -7.42 -4.13
N TYR A 39 -7.18 -8.54 -3.44
CA TYR A 39 -7.82 -9.80 -3.80
C TYR A 39 -8.81 -10.13 -2.70
N ASP A 40 -10.07 -10.28 -3.04
CA ASP A 40 -11.12 -10.71 -2.12
C ASP A 40 -11.64 -12.06 -2.58
N PHE A 41 -11.74 -13.01 -1.66
CA PHE A 41 -12.35 -14.30 -1.88
C PHE A 41 -13.37 -14.55 -0.77
N ARG A 42 -14.57 -15.00 -1.16
CA ARG A 42 -15.62 -15.35 -0.21
C ARG A 42 -16.27 -16.66 -0.61
N SER A 43 -16.47 -17.53 0.37
CA SER A 43 -17.12 -18.81 0.23
C SER A 43 -18.12 -19.00 1.36
N ASN A 44 -19.37 -19.22 1.02
CA ASN A 44 -20.41 -19.62 1.96
C ASN A 44 -20.92 -20.98 1.50
N VAL A 45 -20.89 -21.97 2.38
CA VAL A 45 -21.30 -23.34 2.08
C VAL A 45 -22.20 -23.84 3.22
N ASP A 46 -23.40 -24.27 2.85
CA ASP A 46 -24.35 -24.93 3.74
C ASP A 46 -24.47 -26.39 3.33
N VAL A 47 -24.28 -27.30 4.27
CA VAL A 47 -24.36 -28.75 4.05
C VAL A 47 -25.38 -29.36 5.01
N ASN A 48 -26.42 -29.96 4.47
CA ASN A 48 -27.34 -30.79 5.24
C ASN A 48 -26.72 -32.19 5.46
N ILE A 49 -25.95 -32.36 6.55
CA ILE A 49 -25.27 -33.63 6.86
C ILE A 49 -26.32 -34.73 7.09
N THR A 50 -27.38 -34.36 7.78
CA THR A 50 -28.58 -35.22 7.98
C THR A 50 -29.85 -34.38 7.82
N LYS A 51 -31.03 -34.99 7.89
CA LYS A 51 -32.31 -34.25 7.89
C LYS A 51 -32.47 -33.31 9.08
N THR A 52 -31.69 -33.52 10.14
CA THR A 52 -31.73 -32.74 11.38
C THR A 52 -30.47 -31.94 11.66
N THR A 53 -29.40 -32.13 10.88
CA THR A 53 -28.09 -31.50 11.11
C THR A 53 -27.70 -30.67 9.91
N LEU A 54 -27.55 -29.35 10.11
CA LEU A 54 -27.05 -28.38 9.11
C LEU A 54 -25.68 -27.87 9.56
N LEU A 55 -24.68 -28.03 8.70
CA LEU A 55 -23.36 -27.40 8.83
C LEU A 55 -23.29 -26.20 7.89
N GLN A 56 -22.91 -25.05 8.43
CA GLN A 56 -22.69 -23.81 7.66
C GLN A 56 -21.23 -23.38 7.82
N MET A 57 -20.57 -23.12 6.71
CA MET A 57 -19.19 -22.65 6.64
C MET A 57 -19.14 -21.34 5.87
N ASN A 58 -18.66 -20.28 6.52
CA ASN A 58 -18.44 -18.99 5.89
C ASN A 58 -16.96 -18.66 5.99
N LEU A 59 -16.34 -18.49 4.83
CA LEU A 59 -14.93 -18.13 4.69
C LEU A 59 -14.81 -16.82 3.93
N SER A 60 -13.98 -15.89 4.41
CA SER A 60 -13.62 -14.67 3.73
C SER A 60 -12.12 -14.47 3.83
N ALA A 61 -11.46 -14.40 2.69
CA ALA A 61 -10.04 -14.09 2.60
C ALA A 61 -9.85 -12.78 1.84
N ILE A 62 -9.09 -11.86 2.42
CA ILE A 62 -8.73 -10.58 1.83
C ILE A 62 -7.21 -10.49 1.84
N MET A 63 -6.61 -10.27 0.69
CA MET A 63 -5.17 -10.05 0.57
C MET A 63 -4.94 -8.70 -0.10
N THR A 64 -4.18 -7.84 0.55
CA THR A 64 -3.76 -6.56 -0.01
C THR A 64 -2.25 -6.54 -0.18
N ASP A 65 -1.82 -6.10 -1.35
CA ASP A 65 -0.43 -5.86 -1.70
C ASP A 65 -0.28 -4.39 -2.10
N SER A 66 0.47 -3.64 -1.32
CA SER A 66 0.59 -2.19 -1.47
C SER A 66 2.06 -1.81 -1.55
N ARG A 67 2.39 -1.00 -2.54
CA ARG A 67 3.69 -0.34 -2.66
C ARG A 67 3.54 1.16 -2.45
N TYR A 68 4.40 1.72 -1.65
CA TYR A 68 4.48 3.15 -1.38
C TYR A 68 5.90 3.66 -1.64
N PRO A 69 6.08 4.91 -2.09
CA PRO A 69 7.39 5.56 -2.11
C PRO A 69 8.04 5.55 -0.73
N GLY A 70 9.37 5.64 -0.69
CA GLY A 70 10.11 5.70 0.58
C GLY A 70 9.82 6.96 1.41
N ILE A 71 9.36 8.03 0.75
CA ILE A 71 8.89 9.25 1.40
C ILE A 71 7.41 9.12 1.79
N ALA A 72 7.04 9.62 2.97
CA ALA A 72 5.65 9.69 3.39
C ALA A 72 4.85 10.69 2.53
N SER A 73 3.63 10.34 2.14
CA SER A 73 2.81 11.17 1.23
C SER A 73 2.54 12.58 1.77
N ASN A 74 2.28 12.72 3.07
CA ASN A 74 2.10 14.04 3.70
C ASN A 74 3.35 14.91 3.60
N LYS A 75 4.54 14.34 3.82
CA LYS A 75 5.81 15.04 3.67
C LYS A 75 6.03 15.45 2.23
N LEU A 76 5.79 14.54 1.28
CA LEU A 76 5.92 14.82 -0.15
C LEU A 76 5.05 16.00 -0.59
N TRP A 77 3.77 15.99 -0.21
CA TRP A 77 2.86 17.09 -0.56
C TRP A 77 3.23 18.40 0.12
N TYR A 78 3.64 18.35 1.39
CA TYR A 78 4.14 19.53 2.08
C TYR A 78 5.33 20.16 1.33
N GLU A 79 6.32 19.36 0.95
CA GLU A 79 7.48 19.83 0.20
C GLU A 79 7.11 20.34 -1.19
N ALA A 80 6.20 19.66 -1.90
CA ALA A 80 5.73 20.09 -3.20
C ALA A 80 5.02 21.45 -3.19
N PHE A 81 4.26 21.75 -2.13
CA PHE A 81 3.56 23.03 -1.99
C PHE A 81 4.45 24.15 -1.39
N SER A 82 5.45 23.79 -0.58
CA SER A 82 6.36 24.76 0.03
C SER A 82 7.56 25.15 -0.85
N THR A 83 7.89 24.32 -1.84
CA THR A 83 9.01 24.60 -2.74
C THR A 83 8.57 25.52 -3.89
N SER A 84 9.22 26.69 -3.99
CA SER A 84 8.96 27.61 -5.11
C SER A 84 9.39 26.99 -6.43
N PRO A 85 8.54 27.02 -7.48
CA PRO A 85 8.86 26.42 -8.78
C PRO A 85 10.01 27.10 -9.52
N VAL A 86 10.41 28.30 -9.08
CA VAL A 86 11.53 29.07 -9.67
C VAL A 86 12.81 29.00 -8.83
N ALA A 87 12.81 28.29 -7.70
CA ALA A 87 13.97 28.25 -6.80
C ALA A 87 15.16 27.49 -7.40
N PHE A 88 14.89 26.39 -8.09
CA PHE A 88 15.88 25.55 -8.77
C PHE A 88 15.20 24.65 -9.81
N PRO A 89 15.92 24.17 -10.84
CA PRO A 89 15.37 23.21 -11.79
C PRO A 89 15.18 21.83 -11.11
N VAL A 90 14.34 20.98 -11.67
CA VAL A 90 14.19 19.59 -11.16
C VAL A 90 15.52 18.82 -11.28
N ARG A 91 16.19 18.96 -12.43
CA ARG A 91 17.52 18.40 -12.72
C ARG A 91 18.39 19.42 -13.45
N TYR A 92 19.68 19.35 -13.21
CA TYR A 92 20.66 20.06 -14.03
C TYR A 92 20.84 19.38 -15.40
N PRO A 93 21.41 20.11 -16.42
CA PRO A 93 21.66 19.55 -17.75
C PRO A 93 22.54 18.30 -17.74
N ASP A 94 23.38 18.12 -16.73
CA ASP A 94 24.25 16.95 -16.52
C ASP A 94 23.53 15.75 -15.88
N GLY A 95 22.22 15.89 -15.63
CA GLY A 95 21.37 14.85 -15.05
C GLY A 95 21.33 14.80 -13.52
N ARG A 96 22.14 15.59 -12.81
CA ARG A 96 22.14 15.67 -11.35
C ARG A 96 20.84 16.29 -10.82
N TRP A 97 20.39 15.81 -9.69
CA TRP A 97 19.22 16.36 -9.02
C TRP A 97 19.55 17.70 -8.37
N ALA A 98 18.83 18.72 -8.77
CA ALA A 98 19.01 20.04 -8.19
C ALA A 98 18.24 20.16 -6.87
N GLY A 99 18.74 21.00 -5.99
CA GLY A 99 18.09 21.29 -4.71
C GLY A 99 18.57 22.60 -4.13
N PRO A 100 17.93 23.06 -3.05
CA PRO A 100 18.36 24.25 -2.34
C PRO A 100 19.68 23.98 -1.59
N PRO A 101 20.37 25.03 -1.11
CA PRO A 101 21.49 24.88 -0.18
C PRO A 101 21.12 24.01 1.02
N ALA A 102 22.13 23.39 1.64
CA ALA A 102 21.93 22.46 2.75
C ALA A 102 20.96 23.01 3.81
N ASN A 103 20.01 22.17 4.22
CA ASN A 103 18.96 22.44 5.22
C ASN A 103 17.87 23.47 4.80
N ALA A 104 17.80 23.88 3.54
CA ALA A 104 16.79 24.82 3.06
C ALA A 104 15.59 24.17 2.36
N GLY A 105 15.44 22.85 2.46
CA GLY A 105 14.35 22.08 1.85
C GLY A 105 14.84 20.90 1.03
N SER A 106 13.96 20.33 0.22
CA SER A 106 14.27 19.19 -0.64
C SER A 106 13.71 19.39 -2.06
N ASN A 107 14.05 18.47 -2.95
CA ASN A 107 13.46 18.38 -4.28
C ASN A 107 12.39 17.26 -4.25
N PRO A 108 11.10 17.60 -4.28
CA PRO A 108 10.02 16.60 -4.15
C PRO A 108 10.08 15.49 -5.21
N MET A 109 10.52 15.85 -6.43
CA MET A 109 10.67 14.85 -7.50
C MET A 109 11.82 13.87 -7.21
N ASN A 110 12.93 14.36 -6.66
CA ASN A 110 14.03 13.51 -6.23
C ASN A 110 13.61 12.60 -5.07
N GLU A 111 12.89 13.14 -4.10
CA GLU A 111 12.38 12.38 -2.96
C GLU A 111 11.50 11.20 -3.42
N VAL A 112 10.53 11.43 -4.31
CA VAL A 112 9.70 10.34 -4.84
C VAL A 112 10.53 9.33 -5.62
N GLN A 113 11.47 9.81 -6.44
CA GLN A 113 12.22 8.96 -7.35
C GLN A 113 13.26 8.09 -6.64
N ASN A 114 13.92 8.61 -5.60
CA ASN A 114 15.14 8.03 -5.05
C ASN A 114 15.04 7.65 -3.55
N SER A 115 13.97 8.00 -2.84
CA SER A 115 13.84 7.64 -1.40
C SER A 115 13.67 6.15 -1.13
N GLY A 116 13.52 5.33 -2.18
CA GLY A 116 13.24 3.91 -2.07
C GLY A 116 11.75 3.59 -2.11
N TYR A 117 11.35 2.49 -1.49
CA TYR A 117 9.96 2.06 -1.44
C TYR A 117 9.66 1.21 -0.20
N THR A 118 8.39 1.09 0.11
CA THR A 118 7.88 0.16 1.12
C THR A 118 6.82 -0.72 0.49
N ASP A 119 7.04 -2.04 0.47
CA ASP A 119 6.04 -3.03 0.12
C ASP A 119 5.36 -3.53 1.39
N THR A 120 4.05 -3.53 1.39
CA THR A 120 3.24 -4.00 2.51
C THR A 120 2.25 -5.04 2.01
N PHE A 121 2.37 -6.27 2.52
CA PHE A 121 1.44 -7.35 2.25
C PHE A 121 0.60 -7.66 3.49
N ARG A 122 -0.73 -7.59 3.37
CA ARG A 122 -1.69 -7.81 4.47
C ARG A 122 -2.69 -8.89 4.09
N PRO A 123 -2.45 -10.15 4.43
CA PRO A 123 -3.46 -11.19 4.37
C PRO A 123 -4.35 -11.14 5.60
N ALA A 124 -5.66 -11.27 5.38
CA ALA A 124 -6.67 -11.44 6.42
C ALA A 124 -7.56 -12.63 6.06
N LEU A 125 -7.79 -13.52 7.00
CA LEU A 125 -8.69 -14.65 6.88
C LEU A 125 -9.71 -14.59 8.00
N GLN A 126 -10.99 -14.68 7.63
CA GLN A 126 -12.10 -14.80 8.57
C GLN A 126 -12.86 -16.06 8.27
N SER A 127 -13.15 -16.84 9.30
CA SER A 127 -13.88 -18.10 9.16
C SER A 127 -14.90 -18.27 10.27
N VAL A 128 -16.09 -18.70 9.88
CA VAL A 128 -17.17 -19.01 10.82
C VAL A 128 -17.76 -20.37 10.45
N PHE A 129 -17.76 -21.27 11.40
CA PHE A 129 -18.37 -22.58 11.31
C PHE A 129 -19.55 -22.63 12.27
N THR A 130 -20.73 -22.99 11.79
CA THR A 130 -21.94 -23.13 12.58
C THR A 130 -22.55 -24.49 12.34
N VAL A 131 -22.82 -25.24 13.41
CA VAL A 131 -23.55 -26.47 13.36
C VAL A 131 -24.91 -26.24 14.03
N ASN A 132 -25.97 -26.51 13.31
CA ASN A 132 -27.35 -26.46 13.82
C ASN A 132 -27.90 -27.89 13.89
N GLN A 133 -28.41 -28.28 15.05
CA GLN A 133 -28.98 -29.60 15.31
C GLN A 133 -30.42 -29.45 15.77
N LYS A 134 -31.37 -30.05 15.04
CA LYS A 134 -32.75 -30.22 15.50
C LYS A 134 -32.81 -31.39 16.47
N LEU A 135 -33.43 -31.19 17.62
CA LEU A 135 -33.54 -32.14 18.69
C LEU A 135 -35.01 -32.55 18.94
N ASP A 136 -35.79 -32.61 17.85
CA ASP A 136 -37.22 -32.97 17.88
C ASP A 136 -37.47 -34.35 18.49
N PHE A 137 -36.41 -35.21 18.53
CA PHE A 137 -36.45 -36.52 19.17
C PHE A 137 -36.50 -36.45 20.71
N ILE A 138 -36.08 -35.29 21.31
CA ILE A 138 -36.19 -35.04 22.74
C ILE A 138 -37.50 -34.27 23.01
N THR A 139 -37.70 -33.16 22.32
CA THR A 139 -38.88 -32.30 22.46
C THR A 139 -39.16 -31.62 21.13
N LYS A 140 -40.40 -31.64 20.67
CA LYS A 140 -40.80 -30.99 19.41
C LYS A 140 -40.45 -29.50 19.42
N GLY A 141 -39.76 -29.03 18.37
CA GLY A 141 -39.34 -27.66 18.21
C GLY A 141 -38.07 -27.29 18.95
N LEU A 142 -37.43 -28.23 19.68
CA LEU A 142 -36.13 -27.99 20.30
C LEU A 142 -35.03 -28.02 19.24
N SER A 143 -34.12 -27.05 19.31
CA SER A 143 -32.89 -27.03 18.50
C SER A 143 -31.72 -26.49 19.31
N ALA A 144 -30.52 -26.93 18.97
CA ALA A 144 -29.26 -26.42 19.51
C ALA A 144 -28.35 -25.99 18.37
N TYR A 145 -27.53 -24.99 18.62
CA TYR A 145 -26.46 -24.62 17.67
C TYR A 145 -25.15 -24.41 18.41
N ALA A 146 -24.07 -24.71 17.72
CA ALA A 146 -22.71 -24.37 18.12
C ALA A 146 -22.06 -23.55 17.02
N ARG A 147 -21.34 -22.51 17.41
CA ARG A 147 -20.59 -21.64 16.47
C ARG A 147 -19.15 -21.52 16.91
N PHE A 148 -18.26 -21.71 15.95
CA PHE A 148 -16.83 -21.48 16.09
C PHE A 148 -16.40 -20.45 15.06
N SER A 149 -15.64 -19.44 15.49
CA SER A 149 -15.02 -18.45 14.59
C SER A 149 -13.52 -18.42 14.81
N PHE A 150 -12.80 -18.24 13.71
CA PHE A 150 -11.36 -18.04 13.71
C PHE A 150 -11.02 -16.94 12.71
N ASP A 151 -10.34 -15.89 13.21
CA ASP A 151 -9.88 -14.78 12.43
C ASP A 151 -8.36 -14.69 12.55
N SER A 152 -7.70 -14.50 11.41
CA SER A 152 -6.26 -14.30 11.33
C SER A 152 -5.97 -13.04 10.53
N TYR A 153 -5.09 -12.20 11.05
CA TYR A 153 -4.57 -11.03 10.38
C TYR A 153 -3.06 -11.00 10.52
N SER A 154 -2.36 -10.72 9.43
CA SER A 154 -0.91 -10.55 9.42
C SER A 154 -0.52 -9.36 8.57
N GLU A 155 0.63 -8.76 8.87
CA GLU A 155 1.21 -7.67 8.10
C GLU A 155 2.70 -7.93 7.90
N PHE A 156 3.12 -7.90 6.65
CA PHE A 156 4.52 -8.06 6.26
C PHE A 156 4.97 -6.78 5.55
N ASN A 157 6.00 -6.13 6.11
CA ASN A 157 6.55 -4.90 5.56
C ASN A 157 7.99 -5.15 5.09
N ASN A 158 8.27 -4.81 3.82
CA ASN A 158 9.60 -4.81 3.25
C ASN A 158 9.96 -3.39 2.84
N LYS A 159 10.86 -2.75 3.58
CA LYS A 159 11.29 -1.39 3.32
C LYS A 159 12.69 -1.37 2.71
N ARG A 160 12.85 -0.69 1.58
CA ARG A 160 14.12 -0.32 0.99
C ARG A 160 14.28 1.19 1.02
N THR A 161 15.36 1.67 1.60
CA THR A 161 15.69 3.10 1.67
C THR A 161 16.72 3.40 0.59
N GLY A 162 16.46 4.44 -0.20
CA GLY A 162 17.38 4.98 -1.20
C GLY A 162 18.12 6.21 -0.69
N GLY A 163 19.14 6.63 -1.43
CA GLY A 163 19.85 7.89 -1.21
C GLY A 163 19.20 9.03 -1.99
N VAL A 164 19.00 10.16 -1.32
CA VAL A 164 18.40 11.37 -1.91
C VAL A 164 19.47 12.46 -1.97
N ASP A 165 20.40 12.32 -2.92
CA ASP A 165 21.48 13.31 -3.10
C ASP A 165 20.97 14.53 -3.86
N LEU A 166 21.29 15.71 -3.35
CA LEU A 166 20.96 17.00 -3.94
C LEU A 166 22.21 17.80 -4.21
N TRP A 167 22.21 18.50 -5.34
CA TRP A 167 23.27 19.38 -5.76
C TRP A 167 22.75 20.79 -5.87
N TYR A 168 23.52 21.78 -5.44
CA TYR A 168 23.18 23.17 -5.60
C TYR A 168 24.35 23.94 -6.23
N THR A 169 24.01 24.98 -6.98
CA THR A 169 25.01 25.87 -7.58
C THR A 169 25.47 26.86 -6.52
N CYS A 170 26.75 26.81 -6.17
CA CYS A 170 27.38 27.82 -5.34
C CYS A 170 27.99 28.87 -6.27
N LEU A 171 27.42 30.07 -6.31
CA LEU A 171 28.05 31.24 -6.91
C LEU A 171 29.04 31.81 -5.89
N LEU A 172 30.30 31.46 -6.02
CA LEU A 172 31.37 32.19 -5.34
C LEU A 172 31.42 33.57 -5.94
N TYR A 173 30.76 34.53 -5.31
CA TYR A 173 30.96 35.94 -5.59
C TYR A 173 32.31 36.34 -5.01
N THR A 174 33.34 36.28 -5.84
CA THR A 174 34.59 36.95 -5.54
C THR A 174 34.35 38.45 -5.77
N SER A 175 34.07 39.19 -4.71
CA SER A 175 34.13 40.67 -4.86
C SER A 175 35.55 41.02 -5.29
N PRO A 176 35.69 41.87 -6.30
CA PRO A 176 37.02 42.35 -6.71
C PRO A 176 37.71 42.90 -5.46
N SER A 177 38.92 42.43 -5.20
CA SER A 177 39.71 42.93 -4.10
C SER A 177 39.86 44.46 -4.23
N PRO A 178 39.78 45.21 -3.13
CA PRO A 178 40.07 46.66 -3.19
C PRO A 178 41.42 47.03 -3.81
N ARG A 179 42.36 46.06 -3.92
CA ARG A 179 43.67 46.23 -4.58
C ARG A 179 43.61 46.25 -6.09
N ASP A 180 42.52 45.78 -6.73
CA ASP A 180 42.38 45.76 -8.19
C ASP A 180 41.91 47.13 -8.74
N ARG A 181 41.55 48.09 -7.86
CA ARG A 181 41.10 49.44 -8.23
C ARG A 181 42.25 50.46 -8.38
N THR A 182 43.48 50.07 -8.13
CA THR A 182 44.63 51.02 -8.12
C THR A 182 45.66 50.78 -9.24
N ARG A 183 45.26 50.17 -10.36
CA ARG A 183 46.07 50.09 -11.56
C ARG A 183 45.25 50.60 -12.76
N SER A 184 45.26 51.93 -12.89
CA SER A 184 45.02 52.66 -14.15
C SER A 184 46.02 53.81 -14.26
#